data_b58a1bdfcd04a83fe10d2d0ee49ba671
#
_entry.id   b58a1bdfcd04a83fe10d2d0ee49ba671
#
_cell.length_a   1.000
_cell.length_b   1.000
_cell.length_c   1.000
_cell.angle_alpha   90.00
_cell.angle_beta   90.00
_cell.angle_gamma   90.00
#
_symmetry.space_group_name_H-M   'P 1'
#
loop_
_entity.id
_entity.type
_entity.pdbx_description
1 polymer ?
#
loop_
_entity_poly.entity_id
_entity_poly.type
_entity_poly.pdbx_seq_one_letter_code
_entity_poly.pdbx_strand_id
1 'polypeptide(L)'
;STSRRQRQMCIRDRSRQGGTSGSMSSRGSGEKKLELDRRRAQSRLTELRRELAEMETERRTQQKKRARSAIPRVALVGYTNAGKSTIMNSMVMRYLGDAEKTVMEKDMLFATLDTTVRSITPKENKTVLLSDTVGFIDKLPHGLVKAFRSTLSEAASADLLLHVVDFSDPDYKDHIAVTNETLEEIGAADIPVLMVYNKVDRMEESSCLRVTESAVYISAKEESSITLLADEVLKRVYAGHEICHMCLPYARGDIFSYLKEQANVLSESYEADGISVTVECSQADKGRFAEFLV
;
A
#
# COMPACT_ATOMS: atom_id res chain seq x y z
N SER A 1 -5.58 27.07 -27.13
CA SER A 1 -4.24 27.45 -27.63
C SER A 1 -3.95 28.95 -27.60
N THR A 2 -4.91 29.79 -27.23
CA THR A 2 -4.77 31.28 -27.22
C THR A 2 -4.30 31.86 -25.87
N SER A 3 -4.44 31.15 -24.79
CA SER A 3 -4.17 31.65 -23.44
C SER A 3 -2.66 31.78 -23.10
N ARG A 4 -1.79 30.97 -23.70
CA ARG A 4 -0.34 30.97 -23.38
C ARG A 4 0.43 32.09 -24.13
N ARG A 5 0.01 32.45 -25.34
CA ARG A 5 0.61 33.56 -26.10
C ARG A 5 0.20 34.96 -25.54
N GLN A 6 -1.00 35.09 -25.02
CA GLN A 6 -1.45 36.33 -24.38
C GLN A 6 -0.69 36.61 -23.08
N ARG A 7 -0.36 35.59 -22.28
CA ARG A 7 0.43 35.77 -21.05
C ARG A 7 1.88 36.17 -21.33
N GLN A 8 2.47 35.70 -22.42
CA GLN A 8 3.83 36.13 -22.82
C GLN A 8 3.86 37.54 -23.41
N MET A 9 2.79 38.00 -24.09
CA MET A 9 2.67 39.36 -24.56
C MET A 9 2.50 40.38 -23.44
N CYS A 10 1.73 40.07 -22.41
CA CYS A 10 1.57 40.97 -21.25
C CYS A 10 2.87 41.15 -20.41
N ILE A 11 3.81 40.19 -20.47
CA ILE A 11 5.11 40.33 -19.81
C ILE A 11 6.07 41.18 -20.65
N ARG A 12 5.96 41.20 -21.99
CA ARG A 12 6.81 42.04 -22.88
C ARG A 12 6.38 43.48 -22.93
N ASP A 13 5.11 43.78 -22.80
CA ASP A 13 4.61 45.19 -22.85
C ASP A 13 4.93 45.99 -21.58
N ARG A 14 5.12 45.32 -20.44
CA ARG A 14 5.57 45.98 -19.18
C ARG A 14 7.02 46.44 -19.20
N SER A 15 7.84 45.95 -20.13
CA SER A 15 9.26 46.34 -20.23
C SER A 15 9.54 47.48 -21.19
N ARG A 16 8.50 47.96 -21.95
CA ARG A 16 8.66 49.04 -22.95
C ARG A 16 8.10 50.41 -22.54
N GLN A 17 7.47 50.54 -21.38
CA GLN A 17 6.94 51.80 -20.88
C GLN A 17 7.84 52.48 -19.81
N GLY A 18 9.14 52.35 -19.96
CA GLY A 18 10.14 52.98 -19.07
C GLY A 18 11.15 53.80 -19.85
N GLY A 19 10.69 54.72 -20.67
CA GLY A 19 11.53 55.75 -21.31
C GLY A 19 11.40 57.08 -20.59
N THR A 20 12.56 57.55 -20.08
CA THR A 20 12.86 58.94 -19.67
C THR A 20 12.07 59.57 -18.52
N SER A 21 12.63 59.53 -17.38
CA SER A 21 12.99 60.67 -16.53
C SER A 21 13.32 60.18 -15.08
N GLY A 22 14.52 60.46 -14.67
CA GLY A 22 15.08 60.50 -13.35
C GLY A 22 14.26 60.00 -12.16
N SER A 23 14.46 58.75 -11.76
CA SER A 23 14.32 58.38 -10.34
C SER A 23 15.11 57.09 -10.07
N MET A 24 16.20 57.24 -9.37
CA MET A 24 17.05 56.16 -8.87
C MET A 24 16.35 55.30 -7.78
N SER A 25 15.05 55.51 -7.57
CA SER A 25 14.26 54.96 -6.46
C SER A 25 13.48 53.69 -6.86
N SER A 26 13.23 53.42 -8.16
CA SER A 26 12.34 52.30 -8.53
C SER A 26 13.07 50.93 -8.70
N ARG A 27 14.40 50.93 -8.87
CA ARG A 27 15.18 49.68 -8.91
C ARG A 27 15.25 48.98 -7.54
N GLY A 28 15.38 49.77 -6.45
CA GLY A 28 15.47 49.21 -5.09
C GLY A 28 14.16 48.63 -4.53
N SER A 29 12.99 49.03 -5.04
CA SER A 29 11.71 48.54 -4.53
C SER A 29 11.33 47.17 -5.14
N GLY A 30 11.69 46.93 -6.42
CA GLY A 30 11.46 45.65 -7.12
C GLY A 30 12.39 44.55 -6.59
N GLU A 31 13.66 44.87 -6.37
CA GLU A 31 14.63 43.94 -5.76
C GLU A 31 14.26 43.57 -4.32
N LYS A 32 13.83 44.55 -3.50
CA LYS A 32 13.33 44.29 -2.14
C LYS A 32 12.07 43.40 -2.12
N LYS A 33 11.16 43.55 -3.10
CA LYS A 33 9.95 42.73 -3.20
C LYS A 33 10.31 41.29 -3.60
N LEU A 34 11.18 41.10 -4.58
CA LEU A 34 11.66 39.78 -5.01
C LEU A 34 12.42 39.07 -3.87
N GLU A 35 13.22 39.79 -3.11
CA GLU A 35 13.93 39.22 -1.97
C GLU A 35 12.99 38.82 -0.83
N LEU A 36 11.96 39.61 -0.55
CA LEU A 36 10.90 39.25 0.40
C LEU A 36 10.11 38.01 -0.04
N ASP A 37 9.74 37.94 -1.31
CA ASP A 37 9.03 36.78 -1.87
C ASP A 37 9.91 35.52 -1.85
N ARG A 38 11.21 35.66 -2.13
CA ARG A 38 12.19 34.58 -2.00
C ARG A 38 12.32 34.10 -0.54
N ARG A 39 12.40 35.00 0.42
CA ARG A 39 12.46 34.65 1.86
C ARG A 39 11.20 33.94 2.32
N ARG A 40 10.01 34.41 1.89
CA ARG A 40 8.72 33.76 2.18
C ARG A 40 8.66 32.36 1.59
N ALA A 41 9.08 32.19 0.33
CA ALA A 41 9.15 30.88 -0.31
C ALA A 41 10.12 29.96 0.42
N GLN A 42 11.28 30.48 0.84
CA GLN A 42 12.28 29.71 1.57
C GLN A 42 11.84 29.30 2.97
N SER A 43 11.13 30.20 3.70
CA SER A 43 10.50 29.87 4.99
C SER A 43 9.45 28.81 4.82
N ARG A 44 8.58 28.90 3.79
CA ARG A 44 7.56 27.90 3.51
C ARG A 44 8.14 26.54 3.14
N LEU A 45 9.23 26.52 2.34
CA LEU A 45 9.96 25.29 2.03
C LEU A 45 10.56 24.63 3.28
N THR A 46 11.08 25.42 4.20
CA THR A 46 11.64 24.92 5.48
C THR A 46 10.56 24.33 6.36
N GLU A 47 9.42 25.03 6.45
CA GLU A 47 8.25 24.54 7.19
C GLU A 47 7.71 23.22 6.62
N LEU A 48 7.48 23.14 5.30
CA LEU A 48 7.04 21.92 4.63
C LEU A 48 8.00 20.75 4.80
N ARG A 49 9.32 21.02 4.77
CA ARG A 49 10.33 19.98 5.03
C ARG A 49 10.25 19.44 6.45
N ARG A 50 9.97 20.32 7.44
CA ARG A 50 9.79 19.89 8.82
C ARG A 50 8.53 19.04 8.97
N GLU A 51 7.40 19.50 8.41
CA GLU A 51 6.14 18.74 8.41
C GLU A 51 6.32 17.35 7.78
N LEU A 52 7.02 17.24 6.63
CA LEU A 52 7.34 15.97 6.00
C LEU A 52 8.17 15.06 6.91
N ALA A 53 9.19 15.59 7.58
CA ALA A 53 10.01 14.80 8.49
C ALA A 53 9.25 14.29 9.71
N GLU A 54 8.32 15.09 10.25
CA GLU A 54 7.41 14.69 11.33
C GLU A 54 6.49 13.56 10.85
N MET A 55 5.85 13.71 9.69
CA MET A 55 5.00 12.66 9.09
C MET A 55 5.77 11.36 8.82
N GLU A 56 7.01 11.44 8.32
CA GLU A 56 7.87 10.26 8.13
C GLU A 56 8.18 9.55 9.45
N THR A 57 8.39 10.30 10.52
CA THR A 57 8.64 9.73 11.85
C THR A 57 7.42 9.01 12.41
N GLU A 58 6.25 9.61 12.25
CA GLU A 58 4.98 8.99 12.64
C GLU A 58 4.71 7.70 11.85
N ARG A 59 4.90 7.73 10.53
CA ARG A 59 4.77 6.54 9.66
C ARG A 59 5.71 5.43 10.09
N ARG A 60 6.99 5.73 10.33
CA ARG A 60 7.97 4.74 10.83
C ARG A 60 7.56 4.13 12.16
N THR A 61 6.96 4.92 13.04
CA THR A 61 6.46 4.42 14.33
C THR A 61 5.27 3.49 14.14
N GLN A 62 4.34 3.84 13.25
CA GLN A 62 3.20 2.97 12.90
C GLN A 62 3.66 1.68 12.23
N GLN A 63 4.61 1.75 11.28
CA GLN A 63 5.20 0.56 10.64
C GLN A 63 5.86 -0.36 11.67
N LYS A 64 6.64 0.19 12.62
CA LYS A 64 7.24 -0.62 13.70
C LYS A 64 6.21 -1.31 14.58
N LYS A 65 5.08 -0.65 14.87
CA LYS A 65 3.96 -1.28 15.60
C LYS A 65 3.34 -2.42 14.79
N ARG A 66 3.09 -2.22 13.50
CA ARG A 66 2.55 -3.25 12.59
C ARG A 66 3.54 -4.41 12.39
N ALA A 67 4.84 -4.12 12.30
CA ALA A 67 5.88 -5.14 12.15
C ALA A 67 6.04 -6.05 13.40
N ARG A 68 5.55 -5.60 14.56
CA ARG A 68 5.51 -6.40 15.79
C ARG A 68 4.24 -7.25 15.89
N SER A 69 3.23 -6.95 15.10
CA SER A 69 2.02 -7.77 14.99
C SER A 69 2.34 -8.97 14.11
N ALA A 70 1.94 -10.16 14.52
CA ALA A 70 2.03 -11.37 13.71
C ALA A 70 1.01 -11.40 12.57
N ILE A 71 0.17 -10.36 12.42
CA ILE A 71 -0.79 -10.26 11.33
C ILE A 71 -0.04 -10.05 10.01
N PRO A 72 -0.21 -10.98 9.05
CA PRO A 72 0.43 -10.88 7.75
C PRO A 72 0.05 -9.62 6.97
N ARG A 73 1.02 -9.06 6.26
CA ARG A 73 0.88 -7.82 5.49
C ARG A 73 0.91 -8.12 4.01
N VAL A 74 -0.11 -7.68 3.30
CA VAL A 74 -0.29 -7.87 1.88
C VAL A 74 -0.37 -6.51 1.21
N ALA A 75 0.49 -6.24 0.23
CA ALA A 75 0.48 -4.96 -0.47
C ALA A 75 0.04 -5.13 -1.93
N LEU A 76 -0.88 -4.26 -2.36
CA LEU A 76 -1.30 -4.14 -3.75
C LEU A 76 -0.30 -3.25 -4.49
N VAL A 77 0.37 -3.80 -5.48
CA VAL A 77 1.33 -3.09 -6.34
C VAL A 77 0.92 -3.24 -7.81
N GLY A 78 1.39 -2.38 -8.68
CA GLY A 78 1.11 -2.46 -10.10
C GLY A 78 0.92 -1.09 -10.74
N TYR A 79 0.80 -1.08 -12.05
CA TYR A 79 0.69 0.13 -12.84
C TYR A 79 -0.56 0.95 -12.49
N THR A 80 -0.58 2.24 -12.84
CA THR A 80 -1.76 3.10 -12.64
C THR A 80 -2.96 2.52 -13.39
N ASN A 81 -4.15 2.69 -12.82
CA ASN A 81 -5.43 2.21 -13.39
C ASN A 81 -5.53 0.68 -13.59
N ALA A 82 -4.63 -0.14 -13.02
CA ALA A 82 -4.76 -1.60 -13.05
C ALA A 82 -5.92 -2.15 -12.19
N GLY A 83 -6.51 -1.32 -11.32
CA GLY A 83 -7.66 -1.66 -10.48
C GLY A 83 -7.30 -2.04 -9.04
N LYS A 84 -6.15 -1.58 -8.53
CA LYS A 84 -5.71 -1.82 -7.14
C LYS A 84 -6.73 -1.35 -6.11
N SER A 85 -7.15 -0.09 -6.19
CA SER A 85 -8.13 0.50 -5.26
C SER A 85 -9.51 -0.16 -5.38
N THR A 86 -9.90 -0.62 -6.58
CA THR A 86 -11.13 -1.38 -6.78
C THR A 86 -11.06 -2.71 -6.04
N ILE A 87 -9.96 -3.47 -6.18
CA ILE A 87 -9.75 -4.73 -5.43
C ILE A 87 -9.76 -4.46 -3.93
N MET A 88 -9.04 -3.43 -3.47
CA MET A 88 -9.02 -3.03 -2.06
C MET A 88 -10.43 -2.78 -1.53
N ASN A 89 -11.22 -1.95 -2.24
CA ASN A 89 -12.59 -1.61 -1.85
C ASN A 89 -13.50 -2.83 -1.82
N SER A 90 -13.43 -3.67 -2.85
CA SER A 90 -14.25 -4.89 -2.93
C SER A 90 -13.93 -5.86 -1.79
N MET A 91 -12.65 -6.02 -1.43
CA MET A 91 -12.24 -6.82 -0.28
C MET A 91 -12.70 -6.22 1.05
N VAL A 92 -12.54 -4.89 1.22
CA VAL A 92 -12.96 -4.19 2.44
C VAL A 92 -14.49 -4.26 2.60
N MET A 93 -15.25 -3.98 1.56
CA MET A 93 -16.72 -4.05 1.60
C MET A 93 -17.22 -5.45 1.95
N ARG A 94 -16.55 -6.49 1.43
CA ARG A 94 -16.96 -7.88 1.67
C ARG A 94 -16.63 -8.37 3.07
N TYR A 95 -15.48 -7.99 3.62
CA TYR A 95 -14.93 -8.61 4.84
C TYR A 95 -14.87 -7.71 6.06
N LEU A 96 -15.15 -6.39 5.94
CA LEU A 96 -15.20 -5.46 7.07
C LEU A 96 -16.63 -5.07 7.48
N GLY A 97 -17.63 -5.25 6.62
CA GLY A 97 -19.06 -5.04 6.95
C GLY A 97 -19.52 -3.59 7.17
N ASP A 98 -18.64 -2.60 7.22
CA ASP A 98 -18.98 -1.20 7.46
C ASP A 98 -18.64 -0.30 6.28
N ALA A 99 -19.65 0.37 5.74
CA ALA A 99 -19.56 1.26 4.57
C ALA A 99 -18.71 2.52 4.77
N GLU A 100 -18.24 2.82 5.98
CA GLU A 100 -17.53 4.08 6.29
C GLU A 100 -16.06 4.12 5.85
N LYS A 101 -15.52 3.05 5.28
CA LYS A 101 -14.07 2.91 5.06
C LYS A 101 -13.66 2.65 3.62
N THR A 102 -14.51 2.99 2.66
CA THR A 102 -14.22 2.82 1.23
C THR A 102 -13.10 3.77 0.77
N VAL A 103 -12.10 3.24 0.10
CA VAL A 103 -11.08 4.03 -0.58
C VAL A 103 -11.70 4.68 -1.81
N MET A 104 -11.36 5.93 -2.09
CA MET A 104 -11.93 6.67 -3.22
C MET A 104 -11.47 6.06 -4.54
N GLU A 105 -12.40 5.44 -5.27
CA GLU A 105 -12.16 4.96 -6.63
C GLU A 105 -12.27 6.11 -7.61
N LYS A 106 -11.23 6.34 -8.39
CA LYS A 106 -11.26 7.28 -9.52
C LYS A 106 -10.48 6.67 -10.67
N ASP A 107 -11.09 6.70 -11.86
CA ASP A 107 -10.40 6.41 -13.11
C ASP A 107 -9.43 7.56 -13.48
N MET A 108 -8.48 7.82 -12.62
CA MET A 108 -7.48 8.86 -12.76
C MET A 108 -6.09 8.32 -12.41
N LEU A 109 -5.08 8.83 -13.10
CA LEU A 109 -3.69 8.59 -12.73
C LEU A 109 -3.47 9.07 -11.29
N PHE A 110 -2.85 8.23 -10.45
CA PHE A 110 -2.61 8.51 -9.03
C PHE A 110 -3.90 8.73 -8.21
N ALA A 111 -4.94 7.91 -8.43
CA ALA A 111 -6.14 7.92 -7.59
C ALA A 111 -5.80 7.71 -6.10
N THR A 112 -4.82 6.86 -5.82
CA THR A 112 -4.25 6.65 -4.47
C THR A 112 -2.91 7.36 -4.39
N LEU A 113 -2.83 8.47 -3.67
CA LEU A 113 -1.62 9.26 -3.46
C LEU A 113 -0.96 8.94 -2.11
N ASP A 114 -1.74 8.48 -1.14
CA ASP A 114 -1.27 8.05 0.18
C ASP A 114 -1.63 6.58 0.42
N THR A 115 -0.77 5.85 1.14
CA THR A 115 -0.99 4.44 1.40
C THR A 115 -2.15 4.25 2.36
N THR A 116 -3.17 3.54 1.95
CA THR A 116 -4.28 3.15 2.80
C THR A 116 -4.07 1.72 3.29
N VAL A 117 -4.08 1.51 4.60
CA VAL A 117 -3.96 0.18 5.22
C VAL A 117 -5.28 -0.18 5.89
N ARG A 118 -5.80 -1.37 5.60
CA ARG A 118 -7.03 -1.92 6.17
C ARG A 118 -6.78 -3.32 6.68
N SER A 119 -7.41 -3.64 7.81
CA SER A 119 -7.46 -5.01 8.34
C SER A 119 -8.70 -5.68 7.78
N ILE A 120 -8.56 -6.84 7.18
CA ILE A 120 -9.66 -7.66 6.69
C ILE A 120 -9.56 -9.06 7.27
N THR A 121 -10.71 -9.70 7.53
CA THR A 121 -10.79 -11.06 8.08
C THR A 121 -11.64 -11.93 7.14
N PRO A 122 -11.04 -12.46 6.05
CA PRO A 122 -11.81 -13.24 5.07
C PRO A 122 -12.35 -14.56 5.60
N LYS A 123 -11.70 -15.16 6.59
CA LYS A 123 -12.15 -16.36 7.30
C LYS A 123 -12.01 -16.14 8.80
N GLU A 124 -12.79 -16.89 9.59
CA GLU A 124 -12.69 -16.85 11.05
C GLU A 124 -11.22 -16.96 11.48
N ASN A 125 -10.81 -16.03 12.32
CA ASN A 125 -9.47 -15.95 12.89
C ASN A 125 -8.30 -15.80 11.88
N LYS A 126 -8.54 -15.55 10.59
CA LYS A 126 -7.51 -15.29 9.58
C LYS A 126 -7.56 -13.84 9.12
N THR A 127 -6.86 -13.00 9.84
CA THR A 127 -6.79 -11.57 9.56
C THR A 127 -5.54 -11.24 8.75
N VAL A 128 -5.66 -10.36 7.76
CA VAL A 128 -4.53 -9.81 7.00
C VAL A 128 -4.62 -8.29 6.96
N LEU A 129 -3.47 -7.63 6.97
CA LEU A 129 -3.37 -6.20 6.70
C LEU A 129 -3.18 -6.00 5.20
N LEU A 130 -4.17 -5.41 4.56
CA LEU A 130 -4.13 -5.10 3.15
C LEU A 130 -3.77 -3.62 2.96
N SER A 131 -2.75 -3.33 2.16
CA SER A 131 -2.31 -1.97 1.84
C SER A 131 -2.46 -1.67 0.36
N ASP A 132 -3.11 -0.55 0.02
CA ASP A 132 -3.13 0.00 -1.34
C ASP A 132 -1.96 0.96 -1.50
N THR A 133 -1.18 0.81 -2.56
CA THR A 133 -0.03 1.64 -2.85
C THR A 133 -0.25 2.53 -4.06
N VAL A 134 0.59 3.53 -4.21
CA VAL A 134 0.58 4.41 -5.38
C VAL A 134 0.83 3.59 -6.65
N GLY A 135 0.04 3.86 -7.71
CA GLY A 135 0.26 3.22 -9.01
C GLY A 135 1.56 3.66 -9.67
N PHE A 136 2.29 2.70 -10.19
CA PHE A 136 3.50 2.96 -10.97
C PHE A 136 3.17 3.54 -12.34
N ILE A 137 4.07 4.38 -12.87
CA ILE A 137 4.00 4.94 -14.22
C ILE A 137 5.37 4.84 -14.86
N ASP A 138 5.37 4.79 -16.19
CA ASP A 138 6.62 4.83 -16.95
C ASP A 138 7.36 6.15 -16.69
N LYS A 139 8.69 6.07 -16.58
CA LYS A 139 9.59 7.21 -16.41
C LYS A 139 9.23 8.14 -15.24
N LEU A 140 8.97 7.57 -14.07
CA LEU A 140 8.85 8.35 -12.84
C LEU A 140 10.10 9.26 -12.68
N PRO A 141 9.96 10.59 -12.65
CA PRO A 141 11.12 11.46 -12.41
C PRO A 141 11.78 11.09 -11.07
N HIS A 142 13.11 10.97 -11.05
CA HIS A 142 13.88 10.60 -9.82
C HIS A 142 13.54 11.46 -8.59
N GLY A 143 13.08 12.70 -8.80
CA GLY A 143 12.60 13.57 -7.72
C GLY A 143 11.30 13.08 -7.10
N LEU A 144 10.40 12.47 -7.90
CA LEU A 144 9.14 11.89 -7.43
C LEU A 144 9.35 10.54 -6.77
N VAL A 145 10.29 9.71 -7.24
CA VAL A 145 10.66 8.44 -6.58
C VAL A 145 11.03 8.68 -5.12
N LYS A 146 11.82 9.73 -4.83
CA LYS A 146 12.16 10.10 -3.45
C LYS A 146 10.93 10.52 -2.63
N ALA A 147 9.99 11.25 -3.22
CA ALA A 147 8.76 11.66 -2.55
C ALA A 147 7.83 10.48 -2.26
N PHE A 148 7.76 9.50 -3.19
CA PHE A 148 6.94 8.29 -3.03
C PHE A 148 7.63 7.18 -2.24
N ARG A 149 8.91 7.31 -1.93
CA ARG A 149 9.67 6.28 -1.20
C ARG A 149 9.03 5.91 0.14
N SER A 150 8.42 6.88 0.82
CA SER A 150 7.71 6.64 2.09
C SER A 150 6.41 5.85 1.89
N THR A 151 5.69 6.07 0.79
CA THR A 151 4.47 5.32 0.46
C THR A 151 4.80 3.94 -0.11
N LEU A 152 5.89 3.80 -0.84
CA LEU A 152 6.37 2.53 -1.37
C LEU A 152 7.05 1.66 -0.29
N SER A 153 7.44 2.23 0.84
CA SER A 153 8.03 1.47 1.97
C SER A 153 7.04 0.46 2.59
N GLU A 154 5.74 0.66 2.44
CA GLU A 154 4.74 -0.34 2.84
C GLU A 154 4.84 -1.60 1.96
N ALA A 155 5.05 -1.45 0.65
CA ALA A 155 5.30 -2.60 -0.23
C ALA A 155 6.58 -3.35 0.17
N ALA A 156 7.67 -2.62 0.45
CA ALA A 156 8.94 -3.22 0.88
C ALA A 156 8.88 -3.92 2.26
N SER A 157 7.83 -3.67 3.05
CA SER A 157 7.62 -4.30 4.34
C SER A 157 6.49 -5.35 4.34
N ALA A 158 5.94 -5.68 3.18
CA ALA A 158 4.90 -6.68 3.03
C ALA A 158 5.46 -8.11 3.09
N ASP A 159 4.60 -9.06 3.46
CA ASP A 159 4.90 -10.49 3.46
C ASP A 159 4.49 -11.16 2.15
N LEU A 160 3.58 -10.50 1.40
CA LEU A 160 3.13 -10.89 0.06
C LEU A 160 2.80 -9.65 -0.76
N LEU A 161 3.23 -9.62 -2.03
CA LEU A 161 2.83 -8.61 -3.01
C LEU A 161 1.75 -9.15 -3.94
N LEU A 162 0.67 -8.40 -4.12
CA LEU A 162 -0.32 -8.62 -5.15
C LEU A 162 -0.01 -7.70 -6.33
N HIS A 163 0.65 -8.23 -7.35
CA HIS A 163 0.98 -7.47 -8.55
C HIS A 163 -0.24 -7.43 -9.48
N VAL A 164 -1.00 -6.34 -9.39
CA VAL A 164 -2.23 -6.14 -10.15
C VAL A 164 -1.92 -5.60 -11.53
N VAL A 165 -2.41 -6.29 -12.55
CA VAL A 165 -2.20 -6.00 -13.96
C VAL A 165 -3.54 -5.82 -14.66
N ASP A 166 -3.69 -4.80 -15.47
CA ASP A 166 -4.83 -4.66 -16.38
C ASP A 166 -4.63 -5.61 -17.56
N PHE A 167 -5.34 -6.75 -17.54
CA PHE A 167 -5.19 -7.76 -18.58
C PHE A 167 -5.84 -7.36 -19.90
N SER A 168 -6.73 -6.36 -19.90
CA SER A 168 -7.35 -5.81 -21.10
C SER A 168 -6.47 -4.80 -21.86
N ASP A 169 -5.34 -4.39 -21.25
CA ASP A 169 -4.40 -3.45 -21.87
C ASP A 169 -3.42 -4.21 -22.76
N PRO A 170 -3.26 -3.87 -24.05
CA PRO A 170 -2.31 -4.52 -24.95
C PRO A 170 -0.85 -4.41 -24.46
N ASP A 171 -0.52 -3.34 -23.74
CA ASP A 171 0.84 -3.04 -23.26
C ASP A 171 1.07 -3.59 -21.84
N TYR A 172 0.23 -4.50 -21.33
CA TYR A 172 0.30 -5.02 -19.97
C TYR A 172 1.67 -5.63 -19.62
N LYS A 173 2.40 -6.18 -20.60
CA LYS A 173 3.73 -6.76 -20.37
C LYS A 173 4.77 -5.69 -20.05
N ASP A 174 4.70 -4.55 -20.71
CA ASP A 174 5.58 -3.41 -20.45
C ASP A 174 5.27 -2.80 -19.07
N HIS A 175 3.99 -2.76 -18.69
CA HIS A 175 3.57 -2.34 -17.34
C HIS A 175 4.10 -3.28 -16.23
N ILE A 176 4.16 -4.58 -16.50
CA ILE A 176 4.79 -5.55 -15.59
C ILE A 176 6.29 -5.25 -15.44
N ALA A 177 7.00 -5.01 -16.56
CA ALA A 177 8.42 -4.71 -16.53
C ALA A 177 8.74 -3.46 -15.72
N VAL A 178 8.01 -2.35 -15.95
CA VAL A 178 8.13 -1.09 -15.20
C VAL A 178 7.88 -1.29 -13.70
N THR A 179 6.86 -2.09 -13.37
CA THR A 179 6.54 -2.37 -11.97
C THR A 179 7.66 -3.16 -11.30
N ASN A 180 8.21 -4.18 -11.96
CA ASN A 180 9.29 -4.99 -11.42
C ASN A 180 10.57 -4.18 -11.21
N GLU A 181 10.95 -3.33 -12.17
CA GLU A 181 12.09 -2.40 -12.05
C GLU A 181 11.93 -1.50 -10.81
N THR A 182 10.74 -0.96 -10.61
CA THR A 182 10.46 -0.11 -9.45
C THR A 182 10.50 -0.91 -8.13
N LEU A 183 10.03 -2.16 -8.11
CA LEU A 183 10.11 -3.04 -6.94
C LEU A 183 11.58 -3.36 -6.58
N GLU A 184 12.45 -3.56 -7.57
CA GLU A 184 13.90 -3.71 -7.37
C GLU A 184 14.51 -2.44 -6.75
N GLU A 185 14.18 -1.25 -7.28
CA GLU A 185 14.70 0.03 -6.77
C GLU A 185 14.33 0.30 -5.31
N ILE A 186 13.17 -0.16 -4.84
CA ILE A 186 12.74 0.00 -3.45
C ILE A 186 13.17 -1.13 -2.53
N GLY A 187 13.87 -2.16 -3.05
CA GLY A 187 14.35 -3.31 -2.29
C GLY A 187 13.25 -4.30 -1.91
N ALA A 188 12.22 -4.44 -2.75
CA ALA A 188 11.11 -5.38 -2.58
C ALA A 188 11.18 -6.61 -3.51
N ALA A 189 12.31 -6.81 -4.20
CA ALA A 189 12.48 -7.89 -5.18
C ALA A 189 12.40 -9.29 -4.57
N ASP A 190 12.79 -9.46 -3.31
CA ASP A 190 12.84 -10.76 -2.62
C ASP A 190 11.48 -11.17 -2.02
N ILE A 191 10.48 -10.28 -2.05
CA ILE A 191 9.16 -10.54 -1.47
C ILE A 191 8.36 -11.45 -2.42
N PRO A 192 7.67 -12.49 -1.91
CA PRO A 192 6.79 -13.33 -2.73
C PRO A 192 5.75 -12.50 -3.47
N VAL A 193 5.55 -12.78 -4.76
CA VAL A 193 4.61 -12.06 -5.64
C VAL A 193 3.53 -13.01 -6.12
N LEU A 194 2.27 -12.60 -5.98
CA LEU A 194 1.12 -13.19 -6.65
C LEU A 194 0.67 -12.26 -7.78
N MET A 195 0.75 -12.73 -9.03
CA MET A 195 0.24 -11.99 -10.17
C MET A 195 -1.29 -12.00 -10.18
N VAL A 196 -1.90 -10.83 -10.31
CA VAL A 196 -3.35 -10.65 -10.36
C VAL A 196 -3.74 -9.97 -11.67
N TYR A 197 -4.11 -10.78 -12.65
CA TYR A 197 -4.60 -10.29 -13.94
C TYR A 197 -6.07 -9.89 -13.79
N ASN A 198 -6.29 -8.59 -13.69
CA ASN A 198 -7.59 -7.98 -13.47
C ASN A 198 -8.25 -7.57 -14.80
N LYS A 199 -9.54 -7.27 -14.75
CA LYS A 199 -10.38 -6.80 -15.87
C LYS A 199 -10.57 -7.84 -16.97
N VAL A 200 -10.58 -9.13 -16.60
CA VAL A 200 -10.86 -10.22 -17.56
C VAL A 200 -12.26 -10.13 -18.18
N ASP A 201 -13.18 -9.41 -17.52
CA ASP A 201 -14.52 -9.09 -18.02
C ASP A 201 -14.52 -8.27 -19.33
N ARG A 202 -13.38 -7.67 -19.69
CA ARG A 202 -13.22 -6.90 -20.92
C ARG A 202 -12.66 -7.71 -22.10
N MET A 203 -12.29 -8.96 -21.87
CA MET A 203 -11.75 -9.84 -22.91
C MET A 203 -12.89 -10.58 -23.60
N GLU A 204 -12.79 -10.76 -24.93
CA GLU A 204 -13.82 -11.45 -25.74
C GLU A 204 -13.88 -12.97 -25.47
N GLU A 205 -12.77 -13.60 -25.09
CA GLU A 205 -12.73 -14.98 -24.64
C GLU A 205 -13.18 -15.06 -23.19
N SER A 206 -14.46 -15.39 -23.03
CA SER A 206 -15.20 -15.52 -21.79
C SER A 206 -14.38 -15.87 -20.56
N SER A 207 -14.24 -14.86 -19.70
CA SER A 207 -14.42 -14.89 -18.23
C SER A 207 -14.20 -16.25 -17.54
N CYS A 208 -13.06 -16.85 -17.71
CA CYS A 208 -12.72 -17.95 -16.82
C CYS A 208 -11.90 -17.40 -15.65
N LEU A 209 -12.55 -17.30 -14.47
CA LEU A 209 -11.85 -17.31 -13.21
C LEU A 209 -10.82 -18.45 -13.26
N ARG A 210 -9.56 -18.09 -13.33
CA ARG A 210 -8.48 -19.05 -13.46
C ARG A 210 -7.44 -18.81 -12.40
N VAL A 211 -7.08 -19.87 -11.70
CA VAL A 211 -5.97 -19.87 -10.75
C VAL A 211 -4.87 -20.73 -11.34
N THR A 212 -3.67 -20.22 -11.34
CA THR A 212 -2.43 -20.94 -11.61
C THR A 212 -1.55 -20.89 -10.37
N GLU A 213 -0.44 -21.59 -10.38
CA GLU A 213 0.50 -21.60 -9.26
C GLU A 213 1.01 -20.20 -8.88
N SER A 214 1.22 -19.33 -9.87
CA SER A 214 1.79 -17.98 -9.66
C SER A 214 0.84 -16.84 -9.99
N ALA A 215 -0.37 -17.12 -10.51
CA ALA A 215 -1.26 -16.07 -10.99
C ALA A 215 -2.75 -16.39 -10.77
N VAL A 216 -3.54 -15.32 -10.60
CA VAL A 216 -5.00 -15.37 -10.53
C VAL A 216 -5.59 -14.41 -11.56
N TYR A 217 -6.56 -14.89 -12.34
CA TYR A 217 -7.29 -14.10 -13.33
C TYR A 217 -8.66 -13.76 -12.79
N ILE A 218 -8.98 -12.46 -12.66
CA ILE A 218 -10.18 -11.98 -11.98
C ILE A 218 -10.83 -10.78 -12.68
N SER A 219 -12.10 -10.54 -12.32
CA SER A 219 -12.72 -9.22 -12.45
C SER A 219 -12.97 -8.67 -11.05
N ALA A 220 -12.34 -7.55 -10.71
CA ALA A 220 -12.52 -6.90 -9.39
C ALA A 220 -13.97 -6.47 -9.11
N LYS A 221 -14.84 -6.47 -10.12
CA LYS A 221 -16.26 -6.16 -10.03
C LYS A 221 -17.12 -7.36 -9.61
N GLU A 222 -16.58 -8.57 -9.77
CA GLU A 222 -17.27 -9.81 -9.48
C GLU A 222 -16.95 -10.31 -8.09
N GLU A 223 -17.98 -10.60 -7.32
CA GLU A 223 -17.86 -11.04 -5.93
C GLU A 223 -17.15 -12.40 -5.80
N SER A 224 -17.44 -13.32 -6.73
CA SER A 224 -16.77 -14.63 -6.83
C SER A 224 -15.26 -14.50 -7.04
N SER A 225 -14.84 -13.55 -7.87
CA SER A 225 -13.44 -13.22 -8.14
C SER A 225 -12.71 -12.75 -6.87
N ILE A 226 -13.37 -11.90 -6.09
CA ILE A 226 -12.81 -11.36 -4.84
C ILE A 226 -12.67 -12.47 -3.78
N THR A 227 -13.66 -13.37 -3.69
CA THR A 227 -13.57 -14.53 -2.79
C THR A 227 -12.41 -15.44 -3.16
N LEU A 228 -12.27 -15.76 -4.44
CA LEU A 228 -11.18 -16.58 -4.96
C LEU A 228 -9.81 -15.95 -4.66
N LEU A 229 -9.68 -14.64 -4.90
CA LEU A 229 -8.43 -13.92 -4.62
C LEU A 229 -8.11 -13.94 -3.12
N ALA A 230 -9.10 -13.72 -2.25
CA ALA A 230 -8.93 -13.76 -0.80
C ALA A 230 -8.47 -15.16 -0.33
N ASP A 231 -9.06 -16.24 -0.84
CA ASP A 231 -8.66 -17.61 -0.52
C ASP A 231 -7.21 -17.90 -0.95
N GLU A 232 -6.81 -17.45 -2.14
CA GLU A 232 -5.44 -17.62 -2.63
C GLU A 232 -4.42 -16.78 -1.85
N VAL A 233 -4.80 -15.59 -1.40
CA VAL A 233 -3.97 -14.79 -0.51
C VAL A 233 -3.77 -15.52 0.82
N LEU A 234 -4.85 -15.95 1.48
CA LEU A 234 -4.77 -16.67 2.75
C LEU A 234 -3.92 -17.94 2.64
N LYS A 235 -4.10 -18.72 1.59
CA LYS A 235 -3.33 -19.94 1.34
C LYS A 235 -1.82 -19.67 1.29
N ARG A 236 -1.39 -18.57 0.66
CA ARG A 236 0.04 -18.22 0.54
C ARG A 236 0.60 -17.63 1.82
N VAL A 237 -0.13 -16.72 2.41
CA VAL A 237 0.33 -15.98 3.60
C VAL A 237 0.40 -16.89 4.84
N TYR A 238 -0.51 -17.87 4.92
CA TYR A 238 -0.55 -18.85 6.01
C TYR A 238 0.06 -20.23 5.62
N ALA A 239 0.73 -20.33 4.48
CA ALA A 239 1.32 -21.60 3.99
C ALA A 239 2.35 -22.21 4.96
N GLY A 240 3.02 -21.38 5.77
CA GLY A 240 3.99 -21.80 6.79
C GLY A 240 3.41 -21.98 8.19
N HIS A 241 2.09 -21.89 8.35
CA HIS A 241 1.44 -22.08 9.65
C HIS A 241 1.01 -23.54 9.80
N GLU A 242 1.23 -24.08 11.00
CA GLU A 242 0.85 -25.44 11.36
C GLU A 242 -0.13 -25.43 12.52
N ILE A 243 -1.05 -26.39 12.50
CA ILE A 243 -1.95 -26.61 13.64
C ILE A 243 -1.18 -27.37 14.71
N CYS A 244 -1.07 -26.77 15.88
CA CYS A 244 -0.39 -27.32 17.04
C CYS A 244 -1.38 -27.47 18.20
N HIS A 245 -1.23 -28.55 18.94
CA HIS A 245 -1.92 -28.74 20.21
C HIS A 245 -0.95 -28.42 21.33
N MET A 246 -1.33 -27.53 22.23
CA MET A 246 -0.49 -27.08 23.34
C MET A 246 -1.25 -27.21 24.65
N CYS A 247 -0.56 -27.68 25.69
CA CYS A 247 -1.07 -27.67 27.05
C CYS A 247 -0.30 -26.64 27.87
N LEU A 248 -0.96 -25.55 28.23
CA LEU A 248 -0.35 -24.42 28.94
C LEU A 248 -0.72 -24.46 30.43
N PRO A 249 0.26 -24.55 31.33
CA PRO A 249 -0.02 -24.42 32.75
C PRO A 249 -0.67 -23.08 33.08
N TYR A 250 -1.58 -23.02 34.04
CA TYR A 250 -2.24 -21.78 34.47
C TYR A 250 -1.29 -20.65 34.86
N ALA A 251 -0.08 -21.03 35.36
CA ALA A 251 0.98 -20.07 35.69
C ALA A 251 1.54 -19.32 34.46
N ARG A 252 1.30 -19.84 33.24
CA ARG A 252 1.77 -19.28 31.95
C ARG A 252 0.65 -18.65 31.17
N GLY A 253 -0.24 -17.93 31.84
CA GLY A 253 -1.28 -17.13 31.18
C GLY A 253 -0.76 -16.05 30.21
N ASP A 254 0.52 -15.66 30.38
CA ASP A 254 1.25 -14.78 29.47
C ASP A 254 1.33 -15.37 28.06
N ILE A 255 1.64 -16.66 27.93
CA ILE A 255 1.71 -17.36 26.64
C ILE A 255 0.32 -17.46 26.02
N PHE A 256 -0.70 -17.79 26.80
CA PHE A 256 -2.06 -17.89 26.31
C PHE A 256 -2.58 -16.55 25.75
N SER A 257 -2.32 -15.45 26.46
CA SER A 257 -2.63 -14.10 25.98
C SER A 257 -1.87 -13.77 24.69
N TYR A 258 -0.58 -14.11 24.64
CA TYR A 258 0.22 -13.93 23.43
C TYR A 258 -0.36 -14.70 22.24
N LEU A 259 -0.71 -15.98 22.43
CA LEU A 259 -1.29 -16.81 21.36
C LEU A 259 -2.65 -16.27 20.87
N LYS A 260 -3.48 -15.74 21.79
CA LYS A 260 -4.74 -15.08 21.42
C LYS A 260 -4.55 -13.80 20.60
N GLU A 261 -3.46 -13.06 20.84
CA GLU A 261 -3.17 -11.80 20.14
C GLU A 261 -2.41 -12.02 18.84
N GLN A 262 -1.56 -13.05 18.77
CA GLN A 262 -0.56 -13.19 17.71
C GLN A 262 -0.74 -14.43 16.85
N ALA A 263 -1.57 -15.39 17.24
CA ALA A 263 -1.81 -16.64 16.53
C ALA A 263 -3.32 -16.89 16.37
N ASN A 264 -3.66 -17.85 15.52
CA ASN A 264 -5.05 -18.23 15.29
C ASN A 264 -5.47 -19.35 16.25
N VAL A 265 -6.13 -19.03 17.36
CA VAL A 265 -6.67 -20.01 18.30
C VAL A 265 -7.95 -20.64 17.74
N LEU A 266 -7.91 -21.92 17.39
CA LEU A 266 -9.01 -22.68 16.83
C LEU A 266 -9.94 -23.21 17.91
N SER A 267 -9.40 -23.68 19.04
CA SER A 267 -10.18 -24.14 20.19
C SER A 267 -9.39 -23.97 21.48
N GLU A 268 -10.12 -23.78 22.58
CA GLU A 268 -9.55 -23.73 23.94
C GLU A 268 -10.42 -24.55 24.88
N SER A 269 -9.79 -25.31 25.78
CA SER A 269 -10.44 -26.02 26.87
C SER A 269 -9.65 -25.87 28.14
N TYR A 270 -10.37 -25.74 29.26
CA TYR A 270 -9.79 -25.60 30.59
C TYR A 270 -9.83 -26.94 31.29
N GLU A 271 -8.66 -27.53 31.56
CA GLU A 271 -8.50 -28.83 32.16
C GLU A 271 -7.95 -28.68 33.60
N ALA A 272 -7.88 -29.77 34.35
CA ALA A 272 -7.40 -29.73 35.75
C ALA A 272 -5.95 -29.24 35.86
N ASP A 273 -5.12 -29.55 34.87
CA ASP A 273 -3.67 -29.30 34.89
C ASP A 273 -3.27 -28.04 34.07
N GLY A 274 -4.21 -27.41 33.36
CA GLY A 274 -3.90 -26.24 32.52
C GLY A 274 -4.95 -25.94 31.47
N ILE A 275 -4.55 -25.11 30.50
CA ILE A 275 -5.36 -24.71 29.35
C ILE A 275 -4.86 -25.49 28.14
N SER A 276 -5.72 -26.37 27.60
CA SER A 276 -5.46 -27.06 26.33
C SER A 276 -5.91 -26.17 25.18
N VAL A 277 -4.99 -25.86 24.26
CA VAL A 277 -5.21 -24.94 23.16
C VAL A 277 -4.84 -25.60 21.84
N THR A 278 -5.77 -25.58 20.89
CA THR A 278 -5.46 -25.88 19.48
C THR A 278 -5.23 -24.58 18.76
N VAL A 279 -4.04 -24.36 18.26
CA VAL A 279 -3.61 -23.10 17.67
C VAL A 279 -2.94 -23.32 16.33
N GLU A 280 -3.29 -22.52 15.33
CA GLU A 280 -2.55 -22.43 14.07
C GLU A 280 -1.53 -21.30 14.21
N CYS A 281 -0.26 -21.65 14.25
CA CYS A 281 0.84 -20.72 14.52
C CYS A 281 2.00 -20.90 13.54
N SER A 282 2.86 -19.89 13.48
CA SER A 282 4.08 -19.91 12.67
C SER A 282 5.06 -20.96 13.16
N GLN A 283 5.98 -21.42 12.29
CA GLN A 283 7.08 -22.30 12.70
C GLN A 283 7.96 -21.68 13.79
N ALA A 284 8.11 -20.35 13.79
CA ALA A 284 8.87 -19.64 14.82
C ALA A 284 8.19 -19.74 16.19
N ASP A 285 6.86 -19.57 16.26
CA ASP A 285 6.11 -19.71 17.51
C ASP A 285 6.03 -21.16 17.97
N LYS A 286 5.87 -22.10 17.03
CA LYS A 286 5.96 -23.53 17.32
C LYS A 286 7.30 -23.88 17.97
N GLY A 287 8.41 -23.38 17.42
CA GLY A 287 9.74 -23.58 18.02
C GLY A 287 9.89 -22.91 19.38
N ARG A 288 9.34 -21.70 19.54
CA ARG A 288 9.41 -20.95 20.80
C ARG A 288 8.64 -21.61 21.94
N PHE A 289 7.54 -22.24 21.64
CA PHE A 289 6.65 -22.88 22.61
C PHE A 289 6.68 -24.42 22.53
N ALA A 290 7.78 -24.98 22.00
CA ALA A 290 7.93 -26.42 21.78
C ALA A 290 7.76 -27.26 23.09
N GLU A 291 8.09 -26.68 24.23
CA GLU A 291 7.94 -27.34 25.55
C GLU A 291 6.47 -27.60 25.95
N PHE A 292 5.51 -26.91 25.34
CA PHE A 292 4.08 -27.03 25.62
C PHE A 292 3.32 -27.85 24.56
N LEU A 293 4.01 -28.33 23.54
CA LEU A 293 3.40 -29.17 22.49
C LEU A 293 3.03 -30.56 23.05
N VAL A 294 1.83 -31.03 22.66
CA VAL A 294 1.29 -32.34 23.05
C VAL A 294 1.26 -33.28 21.86
#